data_be661f527a6344ee17f9667afe261928
#
_entry.id   be661f527a6344ee17f9667afe261928
#
_cell.length_a   1.000
_cell.length_b   1.000
_cell.length_c   1.000
_cell.angle_alpha   90.00
_cell.angle_beta   90.00
_cell.angle_gamma   90.00
#
_symmetry.space_group_name_H-M   'P 1'
#
loop_
_entity.id
_entity.type
_entity.pdbx_description
1 polymer ?
#
loop_
_entity_poly.entity_id
_entity_poly.type
_entity_poly.pdbx_seq_one_letter_code
_entity_poly.pdbx_strand_id
1 'polypeptide(L)'
;MSHGRQEGTRRNAVRHPERPIDELRRKADENERPEFGGQAVHEPIVHNVRMKFSLSYRFVLPLVALMTLNACSRDTTPEIEGLRVGPRRAVLQVPGGDLPFGMSIAAKDGKPIVTLVNGPNRVDVTEITIANHEVTMLMPGFENKIVAKIDDGALRGTLTMVKAGGKLQLIPFVATHGQTWRFSEPATTPGADANSGAQVGGRWAFTFGEGDKASPAVGEFVQQGTIVTGTVMTPTGDHRFLDGEFIDGELRLSKFDGGHVFLYRGTLQDDGSLRGKFWSGTAFEDRFVARRDDNASLGDAENATKLVGKADRLDFRFPDLAGHDISINDPFFYGKVVIVTLAGSWCPNCHDEAAFLAELHRKRRAEGLEVISLMFEQFGDFKRAAEATDRFRRRYGIEYTTLIAGTSDKDDAASKLPQLNGVFAFPTTIFVDRQGKVRKIHTGFSGPATGQHYDKLVVEFTKTLDALLAETPPPPLPLPKI
;
A
#
# COMPACT_ATOMS: atom_id res chain seq x y z
N MET A 1 -42.20 -47.58 36.82
CA MET A 1 -43.58 -47.31 36.42
C MET A 1 -43.62 -45.89 35.91
N SER A 2 -43.87 -45.57 34.77
CA SER A 2 -44.63 -45.87 33.56
C SER A 2 -44.08 -44.88 32.48
N HIS A 3 -43.63 -45.36 31.35
CA HIS A 3 -44.24 -45.19 30.02
C HIS A 3 -44.68 -43.76 29.71
N GLY A 4 -44.22 -43.13 28.69
CA GLY A 4 -44.05 -43.42 27.29
C GLY A 4 -44.34 -42.16 26.47
N ARG A 5 -43.80 -42.04 25.38
CA ARG A 5 -44.27 -41.75 24.02
C ARG A 5 -43.32 -40.81 23.25
N GLN A 6 -42.77 -41.38 22.22
CA GLN A 6 -42.18 -40.67 21.09
C GLN A 6 -43.28 -39.99 20.26
N GLU A 7 -43.09 -38.75 19.88
CA GLU A 7 -43.76 -38.18 18.71
C GLU A 7 -42.71 -37.49 17.82
N GLY A 8 -42.62 -37.99 16.59
CA GLY A 8 -41.77 -37.46 15.54
C GLY A 8 -42.33 -36.17 14.97
N THR A 9 -41.48 -35.21 14.78
CA THR A 9 -41.79 -34.00 14.05
C THR A 9 -40.95 -33.91 12.77
N ARG A 10 -41.68 -33.82 11.65
CA ARG A 10 -41.23 -33.75 10.27
C ARG A 10 -40.30 -32.51 10.07
N ARG A 11 -39.14 -32.71 9.44
CA ARG A 11 -38.28 -31.64 8.92
C ARG A 11 -38.93 -31.05 7.67
N ASN A 12 -39.39 -29.80 7.77
CA ASN A 12 -39.68 -28.97 6.60
C ASN A 12 -38.36 -28.35 6.11
N ALA A 13 -38.00 -28.74 4.89
CA ALA A 13 -36.88 -28.11 4.17
C ALA A 13 -37.29 -26.70 3.68
N VAL A 14 -36.74 -25.68 4.28
CA VAL A 14 -36.86 -24.29 3.81
C VAL A 14 -35.83 -24.11 2.68
N ARG A 15 -36.32 -23.90 1.45
CA ARG A 15 -35.52 -23.49 0.31
C ARG A 15 -35.06 -22.03 0.53
N HIS A 16 -33.74 -21.79 0.55
CA HIS A 16 -33.17 -20.45 0.49
C HIS A 16 -33.24 -19.92 -0.94
N PRO A 17 -33.57 -18.64 -1.16
CA PRO A 17 -33.49 -18.02 -2.47
C PRO A 17 -32.00 -17.75 -2.85
N GLU A 18 -31.71 -17.97 -4.12
CA GLU A 18 -30.37 -17.75 -4.71
C GLU A 18 -29.89 -16.30 -4.58
N ARG A 19 -28.59 -16.15 -4.43
CA ARG A 19 -27.94 -14.88 -4.08
C ARG A 19 -27.77 -13.95 -5.30
N PRO A 20 -27.95 -12.62 -5.17
CA PRO A 20 -27.79 -11.66 -6.27
C PRO A 20 -26.36 -11.42 -6.77
N ILE A 21 -25.35 -12.09 -6.20
CA ILE A 21 -23.91 -11.80 -6.45
C ILE A 21 -23.43 -12.38 -7.80
N ASP A 22 -24.04 -13.45 -8.28
CA ASP A 22 -23.62 -14.09 -9.54
C ASP A 22 -24.07 -13.33 -10.80
N GLU A 23 -25.07 -12.47 -10.70
CA GLU A 23 -25.55 -11.64 -11.82
C GLU A 23 -24.65 -10.43 -12.09
N LEU A 24 -23.98 -9.91 -11.06
CA LEU A 24 -23.00 -8.80 -11.20
C LEU A 24 -21.68 -9.25 -11.82
N ARG A 25 -21.27 -10.50 -11.61
CA ARG A 25 -20.05 -11.04 -12.25
C ARG A 25 -20.24 -11.29 -13.74
N ARG A 26 -21.41 -11.72 -14.19
CA ARG A 26 -21.66 -11.93 -15.64
C ARG A 26 -21.70 -10.64 -16.44
N LYS A 27 -22.14 -9.52 -15.86
CA LYS A 27 -22.17 -8.22 -16.54
C LYS A 27 -20.82 -7.51 -16.64
N ALA A 28 -19.86 -7.88 -15.82
CA ALA A 28 -18.50 -7.36 -15.89
C ALA A 28 -17.67 -8.01 -17.00
N ASP A 29 -17.93 -9.29 -17.32
CA ASP A 29 -17.20 -10.05 -18.37
C ASP A 29 -17.67 -9.77 -19.79
N GLU A 30 -18.84 -9.12 -19.99
CA GLU A 30 -19.39 -8.81 -21.31
C GLU A 30 -18.96 -7.45 -21.90
N ASN A 31 -18.29 -6.58 -21.14
CA ASN A 31 -17.99 -5.20 -21.57
C ASN A 31 -16.52 -4.92 -21.94
N GLU A 32 -15.65 -5.93 -21.97
CA GLU A 32 -14.25 -5.75 -22.37
C GLU A 32 -13.83 -6.72 -23.48
N ARG A 33 -14.37 -6.58 -24.68
CA ARG A 33 -13.75 -7.09 -25.91
C ARG A 33 -13.85 -6.03 -27.01
N PRO A 34 -12.73 -5.44 -27.45
CA PRO A 34 -12.71 -4.73 -28.73
C PRO A 34 -12.69 -5.76 -29.86
N GLU A 35 -13.65 -5.66 -30.75
CA GLU A 35 -13.66 -6.39 -32.02
C GLU A 35 -12.50 -5.92 -32.90
N PHE A 36 -11.53 -6.82 -33.15
CA PHE A 36 -10.59 -6.68 -34.25
C PHE A 36 -11.09 -7.52 -35.44
N GLY A 37 -11.46 -6.82 -36.53
CA GLY A 37 -11.88 -7.39 -37.78
C GLY A 37 -10.77 -8.25 -38.39
N GLY A 38 -11.13 -9.51 -38.69
CA GLY A 38 -10.27 -10.45 -39.37
C GLY A 38 -10.05 -10.09 -40.86
N GLN A 39 -8.81 -9.99 -41.27
CA GLN A 39 -8.40 -10.19 -42.66
C GLN A 39 -7.59 -11.46 -42.74
N ALA A 40 -8.10 -12.40 -43.50
CA ALA A 40 -7.46 -13.67 -43.86
C ALA A 40 -6.20 -13.40 -44.68
N VAL A 41 -5.05 -13.87 -44.22
CA VAL A 41 -3.82 -13.91 -45.02
C VAL A 41 -3.55 -15.33 -45.42
N HIS A 42 -3.55 -15.54 -46.76
CA HIS A 42 -3.24 -16.82 -47.45
C HIS A 42 -1.82 -17.28 -47.12
N GLU A 43 -1.69 -18.55 -46.75
CA GLU A 43 -0.42 -19.25 -46.74
C GLU A 43 0.03 -19.56 -48.19
N PRO A 44 1.31 -19.40 -48.55
CA PRO A 44 1.84 -19.92 -49.79
C PRO A 44 2.39 -21.35 -49.58
N ILE A 45 1.91 -22.23 -50.42
CA ILE A 45 2.36 -23.60 -50.61
C ILE A 45 3.81 -23.60 -51.09
N VAL A 46 4.72 -24.20 -50.34
CA VAL A 46 6.11 -24.43 -50.76
C VAL A 46 6.22 -25.77 -51.46
N HIS A 47 6.40 -25.72 -52.79
CA HIS A 47 6.77 -26.89 -53.61
C HIS A 47 8.27 -27.20 -53.44
N ASN A 48 8.55 -28.44 -53.01
CA ASN A 48 9.86 -29.06 -53.04
C ASN A 48 10.28 -29.33 -54.50
N VAL A 49 11.31 -28.64 -54.97
CA VAL A 49 12.04 -29.06 -56.21
C VAL A 49 13.46 -29.45 -55.80
N ARG A 50 13.71 -30.77 -55.87
CA ARG A 50 15.06 -31.34 -55.80
C ARG A 50 15.73 -31.13 -57.16
N MET A 51 16.81 -30.33 -57.19
CA MET A 51 17.75 -30.34 -58.32
C MET A 51 19.11 -30.86 -57.83
N LYS A 52 19.52 -32.03 -58.40
CA LYS A 52 20.87 -32.51 -58.27
C LYS A 52 21.73 -31.75 -59.28
N PHE A 53 22.78 -31.11 -58.86
CA PHE A 53 23.91 -30.77 -59.71
C PHE A 53 25.21 -31.25 -59.08
N SER A 54 25.83 -32.20 -59.72
CA SER A 54 27.22 -32.55 -59.54
C SER A 54 28.08 -31.69 -60.46
N LEU A 55 29.05 -30.98 -59.94
CA LEU A 55 30.27 -30.67 -60.73
C LEU A 55 31.43 -30.31 -59.77
N SER A 56 32.48 -31.11 -60.00
CA SER A 56 33.80 -30.96 -59.43
C SER A 56 34.48 -29.72 -59.98
N TYR A 57 35.06 -28.83 -59.10
CA TYR A 57 36.18 -28.02 -59.54
C TYR A 57 37.15 -27.70 -58.39
N ARG A 58 38.39 -27.59 -58.78
CA ARG A 58 39.69 -27.60 -58.12
C ARG A 58 39.89 -26.48 -57.08
N PHE A 59 40.71 -26.81 -56.08
CA PHE A 59 41.35 -25.98 -55.10
C PHE A 59 41.98 -24.68 -55.69
N VAL A 60 41.59 -23.53 -55.14
CA VAL A 60 42.39 -22.35 -54.99
C VAL A 60 42.09 -21.75 -53.60
N LEU A 61 43.05 -21.82 -52.70
CA LEU A 61 43.00 -21.15 -51.40
C LEU A 61 43.26 -19.66 -51.63
N PRO A 62 42.38 -18.77 -51.18
CA PRO A 62 42.80 -17.45 -50.76
C PRO A 62 42.85 -17.44 -49.23
N LEU A 63 43.98 -17.01 -48.71
CA LEU A 63 44.22 -16.69 -47.32
C LEU A 63 43.31 -15.50 -46.96
N VAL A 64 42.09 -15.80 -46.41
CA VAL A 64 41.25 -14.75 -45.84
C VAL A 64 41.73 -14.50 -44.42
N ALA A 65 42.42 -13.35 -44.23
CA ALA A 65 42.74 -12.82 -42.92
C ALA A 65 41.42 -12.67 -42.15
N LEU A 66 41.23 -13.47 -41.08
CA LEU A 66 40.16 -13.37 -40.15
C LEU A 66 40.39 -12.09 -39.30
N MET A 67 39.93 -10.94 -39.80
CA MET A 67 39.70 -9.77 -38.93
C MET A 67 38.56 -10.13 -37.98
N THR A 68 38.92 -10.55 -36.79
CA THR A 68 37.99 -10.58 -35.68
C THR A 68 37.53 -9.14 -35.37
N LEU A 69 36.46 -8.71 -36.01
CA LEU A 69 35.70 -7.58 -35.57
C LEU A 69 35.16 -7.94 -34.16
N ASN A 70 35.87 -7.50 -33.12
CA ASN A 70 35.28 -7.32 -31.82
C ASN A 70 34.15 -6.30 -31.99
N ALA A 71 32.97 -6.78 -32.42
CA ALA A 71 31.75 -6.03 -32.26
C ALA A 71 31.50 -5.95 -30.74
N CYS A 72 31.98 -4.87 -30.09
CA CYS A 72 31.38 -4.43 -28.85
C CYS A 72 29.89 -4.28 -29.14
N SER A 73 29.10 -5.26 -28.71
CA SER A 73 27.64 -5.14 -28.69
C SER A 73 27.36 -3.94 -27.77
N ARG A 74 27.13 -2.76 -28.37
CA ARG A 74 26.58 -1.64 -27.62
C ARG A 74 25.26 -2.12 -27.06
N ASP A 75 25.14 -2.09 -25.75
CA ASP A 75 23.88 -2.27 -25.04
C ASP A 75 22.87 -1.27 -25.63
N THR A 76 21.90 -1.78 -26.40
CA THR A 76 20.88 -0.98 -27.08
C THR A 76 19.67 -0.71 -26.21
N THR A 77 19.78 -0.92 -24.89
CA THR A 77 18.69 -0.62 -23.95
C THR A 77 18.26 0.85 -24.13
N PRO A 78 16.96 1.10 -24.38
CA PRO A 78 16.47 2.47 -24.54
C PRO A 78 16.81 3.33 -23.32
N GLU A 79 17.15 4.57 -23.55
CA GLU A 79 17.41 5.57 -22.51
C GLU A 79 16.46 6.75 -22.64
N ILE A 80 16.10 7.33 -21.50
CA ILE A 80 15.35 8.58 -21.42
C ILE A 80 16.09 9.51 -20.46
N GLU A 81 16.56 10.64 -20.97
CA GLU A 81 17.33 11.62 -20.19
C GLU A 81 18.56 11.00 -19.46
N GLY A 82 19.21 10.00 -20.08
CA GLY A 82 20.34 9.27 -19.50
C GLY A 82 19.97 8.13 -18.53
N LEU A 83 18.69 7.90 -18.28
CA LEU A 83 18.19 6.76 -17.50
C LEU A 83 17.89 5.58 -18.43
N ARG A 84 18.56 4.45 -18.23
CA ARG A 84 18.21 3.20 -18.94
C ARG A 84 16.82 2.74 -18.55
N VAL A 85 15.98 2.48 -19.53
CA VAL A 85 14.62 1.94 -19.35
C VAL A 85 14.70 0.47 -18.95
N GLY A 86 13.82 0.02 -18.07
CA GLY A 86 13.71 -1.38 -17.67
C GLY A 86 13.69 -1.61 -16.17
N PRO A 87 13.63 -2.90 -15.76
CA PRO A 87 13.58 -3.28 -14.36
C PRO A 87 14.93 -3.06 -13.66
N ARG A 88 14.85 -2.87 -12.34
CA ARG A 88 16.02 -2.68 -11.47
C ARG A 88 15.77 -3.36 -10.13
N ARG A 89 16.83 -3.90 -9.55
CA ARG A 89 16.90 -4.21 -8.14
C ARG A 89 17.36 -2.97 -7.40
N ALA A 90 16.48 -2.39 -6.59
CA ALA A 90 16.81 -1.28 -5.72
C ALA A 90 17.06 -1.77 -4.28
N VAL A 91 18.00 -1.18 -3.59
CA VAL A 91 18.41 -1.55 -2.24
C VAL A 91 18.58 -0.29 -1.39
N LEU A 92 17.98 -0.30 -0.21
CA LEU A 92 18.26 0.62 0.88
C LEU A 92 19.09 -0.09 1.95
N GLN A 93 20.10 0.58 2.51
CA GLN A 93 20.93 0.00 3.56
C GLN A 93 20.44 0.44 4.93
N VAL A 94 19.92 -0.51 5.70
CA VAL A 94 19.44 -0.30 7.07
C VAL A 94 20.26 -1.13 8.08
N PRO A 95 20.15 -0.89 9.39
CA PRO A 95 20.94 -1.63 10.38
C PRO A 95 20.78 -3.16 10.31
N GLY A 96 19.62 -3.66 9.85
CA GLY A 96 19.36 -5.08 9.61
C GLY A 96 20.00 -5.65 8.34
N GLY A 97 20.71 -4.82 7.55
CA GLY A 97 21.32 -5.18 6.27
C GLY A 97 20.58 -4.60 5.07
N ASP A 98 20.78 -5.23 3.92
CA ASP A 98 20.14 -4.83 2.67
C ASP A 98 18.62 -4.98 2.75
N LEU A 99 17.91 -3.91 2.36
CA LEU A 99 16.47 -3.86 2.17
C LEU A 99 16.19 -3.73 0.67
N PRO A 100 16.04 -4.84 -0.05
CA PRO A 100 15.77 -4.80 -1.48
C PRO A 100 14.30 -4.50 -1.77
N PHE A 101 14.05 -3.85 -2.91
CA PHE A 101 12.72 -3.68 -3.50
C PHE A 101 12.83 -3.61 -5.02
N GLY A 102 11.73 -3.94 -5.70
CA GLY A 102 11.67 -3.81 -7.15
C GLY A 102 11.52 -2.35 -7.57
N MET A 103 12.17 -1.98 -8.66
CA MET A 103 12.03 -0.68 -9.31
C MET A 103 11.99 -0.88 -10.82
N SER A 104 11.24 -0.07 -11.53
CA SER A 104 11.21 -0.06 -12.98
C SER A 104 11.25 1.37 -13.48
N ILE A 105 11.96 1.61 -14.58
CA ILE A 105 11.96 2.90 -15.27
C ILE A 105 11.31 2.71 -16.63
N ALA A 106 10.38 3.58 -16.98
CA ALA A 106 9.71 3.62 -18.27
C ALA A 106 9.64 5.06 -18.79
N ALA A 107 9.32 5.21 -20.08
CA ALA A 107 8.97 6.49 -20.68
C ALA A 107 7.43 6.58 -20.81
N LYS A 108 6.86 7.69 -20.37
CA LYS A 108 5.46 8.03 -20.58
C LYS A 108 5.38 9.47 -21.06
N ASP A 109 4.77 9.69 -22.24
CA ASP A 109 4.64 11.02 -22.85
C ASP A 109 6.00 11.75 -22.97
N GLY A 110 7.08 11.00 -23.30
CA GLY A 110 8.43 11.53 -23.43
C GLY A 110 9.13 11.89 -22.12
N LYS A 111 8.54 11.58 -20.96
CA LYS A 111 9.11 11.82 -19.64
C LYS A 111 9.41 10.51 -18.91
N PRO A 112 10.42 10.47 -18.03
CA PRO A 112 10.67 9.31 -17.21
C PRO A 112 9.55 9.12 -16.17
N ILE A 113 9.19 7.86 -15.95
CA ILE A 113 8.36 7.41 -14.85
C ILE A 113 9.09 6.29 -14.13
N VAL A 114 9.15 6.37 -12.81
CA VAL A 114 9.73 5.32 -11.97
C VAL A 114 8.62 4.64 -11.19
N THR A 115 8.53 3.31 -11.29
CA THR A 115 7.55 2.52 -10.53
C THR A 115 8.28 1.74 -9.43
N LEU A 116 7.90 1.94 -8.17
CA LEU A 116 8.33 1.12 -7.03
C LEU A 116 7.45 -0.13 -6.98
N VAL A 117 8.07 -1.30 -6.70
CA VAL A 117 7.41 -2.60 -6.78
C VAL A 117 7.60 -3.38 -5.48
N ASN A 118 6.48 -3.76 -4.83
CA ASN A 118 6.46 -4.65 -3.67
C ASN A 118 5.34 -5.68 -3.84
N GLY A 119 5.69 -6.90 -4.23
CA GLY A 119 4.69 -7.91 -4.60
C GLY A 119 3.75 -7.39 -5.69
N PRO A 120 2.42 -7.39 -5.45
CA PRO A 120 1.45 -6.86 -6.40
C PRO A 120 1.38 -5.32 -6.42
N ASN A 121 1.93 -4.64 -5.42
CA ASN A 121 1.84 -3.18 -5.28
C ASN A 121 2.76 -2.45 -6.25
N ARG A 122 2.23 -1.41 -6.89
CA ARG A 122 2.93 -0.52 -7.81
C ARG A 122 2.70 0.93 -7.38
N VAL A 123 3.79 1.68 -7.17
CA VAL A 123 3.73 3.10 -6.82
C VAL A 123 4.49 3.89 -7.86
N ASP A 124 3.78 4.66 -8.65
CA ASP A 124 4.37 5.49 -9.69
C ASP A 124 4.90 6.81 -9.11
N VAL A 125 6.18 7.05 -9.33
CA VAL A 125 6.90 8.29 -9.04
C VAL A 125 7.00 9.06 -10.33
N THR A 126 6.32 10.19 -10.42
CA THR A 126 6.23 11.04 -11.62
C THR A 126 6.94 12.38 -11.46
N GLU A 127 7.19 12.81 -10.22
CA GLU A 127 7.95 14.03 -9.93
C GLU A 127 9.45 13.70 -9.93
N ILE A 128 10.02 13.73 -11.14
CA ILE A 128 11.43 13.39 -11.41
C ILE A 128 12.10 14.58 -12.05
N THR A 129 13.28 14.92 -11.53
CA THR A 129 14.15 15.96 -12.12
C THR A 129 15.53 15.37 -12.38
N ILE A 130 16.06 15.59 -13.57
CA ILE A 130 17.40 15.13 -13.96
C ILE A 130 18.24 16.36 -14.32
N ALA A 131 19.38 16.50 -13.68
CA ALA A 131 20.33 17.55 -13.91
C ALA A 131 21.75 17.07 -13.59
N ASN A 132 22.73 17.39 -14.42
CA ASN A 132 24.18 17.11 -14.17
C ASN A 132 24.43 15.61 -13.81
N HIS A 133 23.82 14.66 -14.52
CA HIS A 133 23.91 13.22 -14.27
C HIS A 133 23.40 12.81 -12.87
N GLU A 134 22.55 13.62 -12.26
CA GLU A 134 21.88 13.32 -11.00
C GLU A 134 20.38 13.30 -11.23
N VAL A 135 19.70 12.27 -10.67
CA VAL A 135 18.25 12.15 -10.67
C VAL A 135 17.72 12.42 -9.25
N THR A 136 16.74 13.30 -9.16
CA THR A 136 15.93 13.52 -7.95
C THR A 136 14.54 12.96 -8.20
N MET A 137 14.09 12.07 -7.33
CA MET A 137 12.77 11.42 -7.35
C MET A 137 12.02 11.80 -6.07
N LEU A 138 10.95 12.57 -6.17
CA LEU A 138 10.11 12.93 -5.03
C LEU A 138 9.02 11.87 -4.83
N MET A 139 8.92 11.32 -3.63
CA MET A 139 7.96 10.25 -3.34
C MET A 139 6.52 10.80 -3.35
N PRO A 140 5.60 10.14 -4.08
CA PRO A 140 4.27 10.70 -4.33
C PRO A 140 3.43 10.82 -3.04
N GLY A 141 3.04 12.05 -2.74
CA GLY A 141 2.27 12.39 -1.53
C GLY A 141 3.09 12.54 -0.26
N PHE A 142 4.38 12.20 -0.26
CA PHE A 142 5.31 12.35 0.86
C PHE A 142 6.30 13.51 0.64
N GLU A 143 7.01 13.92 1.70
CA GLU A 143 8.17 14.81 1.59
C GLU A 143 9.49 14.06 1.34
N ASN A 144 9.44 12.73 1.33
CA ASN A 144 10.60 11.87 1.13
C ASN A 144 11.10 11.96 -0.32
N LYS A 145 12.42 11.89 -0.50
CA LYS A 145 13.02 11.92 -1.84
C LYS A 145 14.25 11.03 -1.94
N ILE A 146 14.49 10.50 -3.13
CA ILE A 146 15.77 9.88 -3.50
C ILE A 146 16.52 10.84 -4.39
N VAL A 147 17.80 11.08 -4.07
CA VAL A 147 18.73 11.78 -4.92
C VAL A 147 19.87 10.82 -5.25
N ALA A 148 20.13 10.57 -6.53
CA ALA A 148 21.10 9.58 -6.96
C ALA A 148 21.84 10.01 -8.23
N LYS A 149 23.14 9.71 -8.27
CA LYS A 149 23.95 9.84 -9.49
C LYS A 149 23.65 8.68 -10.44
N ILE A 150 23.66 9.00 -11.73
CA ILE A 150 23.56 8.03 -12.81
C ILE A 150 24.97 7.58 -13.14
N ASP A 151 25.28 6.30 -12.89
CA ASP A 151 26.63 5.75 -13.03
C ASP A 151 26.54 4.37 -13.72
N ASP A 152 26.94 4.30 -14.98
CA ASP A 152 26.96 3.10 -15.83
C ASP A 152 25.71 2.20 -15.69
N GLY A 153 24.53 2.82 -15.83
CA GLY A 153 23.24 2.13 -15.72
C GLY A 153 22.78 1.84 -14.29
N ALA A 154 23.60 2.07 -13.27
CA ALA A 154 23.19 2.05 -11.87
C ALA A 154 22.79 3.45 -11.38
N LEU A 155 21.95 3.51 -10.35
CA LEU A 155 21.67 4.72 -9.59
C LEU A 155 22.27 4.55 -8.20
N ARG A 156 23.12 5.49 -7.78
CA ARG A 156 23.77 5.47 -6.46
C ARG A 156 23.55 6.78 -5.73
N GLY A 157 22.98 6.72 -4.53
CA GLY A 157 22.65 7.95 -3.82
C GLY A 157 22.06 7.72 -2.44
N THR A 158 21.09 8.56 -2.10
CA THR A 158 20.51 8.60 -0.75
C THR A 158 19.01 8.81 -0.81
N LEU A 159 18.26 8.02 -0.05
CA LEU A 159 16.89 8.30 0.33
C LEU A 159 16.93 9.23 1.55
N THR A 160 16.31 10.41 1.43
CA THR A 160 16.04 11.31 2.55
C THR A 160 14.61 11.12 3.00
N MET A 161 14.39 10.70 4.25
CA MET A 161 13.07 10.63 4.87
C MET A 161 12.91 11.75 5.89
N VAL A 162 11.75 12.40 5.87
CA VAL A 162 11.35 13.39 6.88
C VAL A 162 10.63 12.68 8.01
N LYS A 163 11.03 12.96 9.26
CA LYS A 163 10.50 12.36 10.49
C LYS A 163 9.97 13.44 11.43
N ALA A 164 9.30 13.03 12.51
CA ALA A 164 8.75 13.93 13.51
C ALA A 164 9.73 15.03 13.94
N GLY A 165 9.24 16.26 14.07
CA GLY A 165 10.05 17.44 14.34
C GLY A 165 10.89 17.90 13.14
N GLY A 166 10.62 17.41 11.92
CA GLY A 166 11.37 17.74 10.71
C GLY A 166 12.77 17.11 10.65
N LYS A 167 13.09 16.16 11.52
CA LYS A 167 14.35 15.42 11.54
C LYS A 167 14.53 14.65 10.23
N LEU A 168 15.74 14.65 9.69
CA LEU A 168 16.08 13.93 8.45
C LEU A 168 16.73 12.58 8.78
N GLN A 169 16.24 11.54 8.15
CA GLN A 169 16.85 10.23 8.14
C GLN A 169 17.42 9.96 6.74
N LEU A 170 18.74 9.78 6.66
CA LEU A 170 19.46 9.54 5.42
C LEU A 170 19.78 8.06 5.31
N ILE A 171 19.35 7.43 4.21
CA ILE A 171 19.52 5.99 3.98
C ILE A 171 20.24 5.80 2.63
N PRO A 172 21.40 5.12 2.60
CA PRO A 172 22.10 4.84 1.35
C PRO A 172 21.22 4.03 0.40
N PHE A 173 21.25 4.39 -0.88
CA PHE A 173 20.44 3.83 -1.94
C PHE A 173 21.29 3.43 -3.14
N VAL A 174 21.00 2.23 -3.68
CA VAL A 174 21.56 1.74 -4.95
C VAL A 174 20.46 1.07 -5.75
N ALA A 175 20.38 1.30 -7.07
CA ALA A 175 19.51 0.55 -7.97
C ALA A 175 20.27 0.07 -9.20
N THR A 176 20.32 -1.25 -9.39
CA THR A 176 21.08 -1.91 -10.47
C THR A 176 20.14 -2.35 -11.58
N HIS A 177 20.43 -1.93 -12.81
CA HIS A 177 19.65 -2.25 -14.00
C HIS A 177 19.71 -3.74 -14.35
N GLY A 178 18.59 -4.28 -14.84
CA GLY A 178 18.47 -5.65 -15.32
C GLY A 178 18.35 -6.72 -14.22
N GLN A 179 18.53 -6.35 -12.94
CA GLN A 179 18.33 -7.27 -11.83
C GLN A 179 16.89 -7.21 -11.32
N THR A 180 16.26 -8.38 -11.13
CA THR A 180 14.85 -8.50 -10.71
C THR A 180 14.66 -9.33 -9.44
N TRP A 181 15.68 -10.05 -8.99
CA TRP A 181 15.64 -10.81 -7.76
C TRP A 181 15.62 -9.92 -6.52
N ARG A 182 15.04 -10.40 -5.43
CA ARG A 182 14.86 -9.58 -4.24
C ARG A 182 16.03 -9.76 -3.25
N PHE A 183 16.12 -10.85 -2.52
CA PHE A 183 17.22 -11.10 -1.58
C PHE A 183 18.27 -12.03 -2.16
N SER A 184 17.85 -13.15 -2.74
CA SER A 184 18.76 -14.14 -3.32
C SER A 184 18.73 -14.09 -4.84
N GLU A 185 19.91 -14.14 -5.46
CA GLU A 185 20.01 -14.32 -6.90
C GLU A 185 19.51 -15.73 -7.26
N PRO A 186 18.70 -15.89 -8.31
CA PRO A 186 18.25 -17.21 -8.74
C PRO A 186 19.43 -18.13 -9.01
N ALA A 187 19.37 -19.35 -8.49
CA ALA A 187 20.38 -20.36 -8.78
C ALA A 187 20.49 -20.60 -10.29
N THR A 188 21.70 -20.57 -10.83
CA THR A 188 21.95 -20.80 -12.26
C THR A 188 21.75 -22.27 -12.66
N THR A 189 21.60 -23.18 -11.71
CA THR A 189 21.41 -24.62 -11.93
C THR A 189 19.93 -24.96 -11.74
N PRO A 190 19.23 -25.48 -12.79
CA PRO A 190 17.88 -26.01 -12.62
C PRO A 190 17.89 -27.22 -11.67
N GLY A 191 17.07 -27.18 -10.60
CA GLY A 191 16.86 -28.31 -9.70
C GLY A 191 17.37 -28.14 -8.27
N ALA A 192 18.00 -27.04 -7.92
CA ALA A 192 18.23 -26.65 -6.53
C ALA A 192 16.96 -25.96 -5.97
N ASP A 193 15.85 -26.70 -5.85
CA ASP A 193 14.72 -26.27 -5.06
C ASP A 193 15.17 -26.26 -3.60
N ALA A 194 15.63 -25.10 -3.14
CA ALA A 194 16.05 -24.83 -1.77
C ALA A 194 14.87 -24.86 -0.77
N ASN A 195 13.85 -25.64 -1.07
CA ASN A 195 12.68 -25.71 -0.22
C ASN A 195 12.70 -27.03 0.55
N SER A 196 13.15 -26.99 1.80
CA SER A 196 13.13 -28.08 2.76
C SER A 196 11.72 -28.59 3.14
N GLY A 197 10.68 -28.28 2.36
CA GLY A 197 9.28 -28.61 2.65
C GLY A 197 8.64 -27.75 3.73
N ALA A 198 9.40 -26.94 4.44
CA ALA A 198 8.86 -26.03 5.45
C ALA A 198 8.10 -24.85 4.79
N GLN A 199 6.98 -24.50 5.39
CA GLN A 199 6.06 -23.49 4.87
C GLN A 199 5.82 -22.39 5.92
N VAL A 200 5.89 -21.13 5.48
CA VAL A 200 5.53 -19.97 6.29
C VAL A 200 4.25 -19.27 5.83
N GLY A 201 3.65 -19.73 4.72
CA GLY A 201 2.34 -19.26 4.28
C GLY A 201 1.25 -19.53 5.33
N GLY A 202 0.21 -18.68 5.37
CA GLY A 202 -0.90 -18.77 6.33
C GLY A 202 -0.89 -17.65 7.36
N ARG A 203 -1.67 -17.84 8.43
CA ARG A 203 -1.91 -16.83 9.48
C ARG A 203 -1.06 -17.10 10.71
N TRP A 204 -0.54 -16.03 11.30
CA TRP A 204 0.41 -16.08 12.40
C TRP A 204 0.07 -15.06 13.48
N ALA A 205 0.02 -15.48 14.74
CA ALA A 205 -0.01 -14.60 15.89
C ALA A 205 1.42 -14.11 16.19
N PHE A 206 1.65 -12.81 15.99
CA PHE A 206 2.92 -12.14 16.30
C PHE A 206 2.87 -11.48 17.66
N THR A 207 4.01 -11.43 18.32
CA THR A 207 4.28 -10.57 19.46
C THR A 207 5.57 -9.82 19.20
N PHE A 208 5.49 -8.49 19.14
CA PHE A 208 6.64 -7.61 19.10
C PHE A 208 7.03 -7.20 20.51
N GLY A 209 8.33 -7.00 20.75
CA GLY A 209 8.85 -6.62 22.07
C GLY A 209 8.77 -7.74 23.10
N GLU A 210 9.06 -7.39 24.35
CA GLU A 210 9.07 -8.30 25.49
C GLU A 210 8.46 -7.64 26.74
N GLY A 211 7.89 -8.44 27.66
CA GLY A 211 7.35 -7.97 28.94
C GLY A 211 6.22 -6.95 28.75
N ASP A 212 6.26 -5.86 29.50
CA ASP A 212 5.24 -4.81 29.49
C ASP A 212 5.18 -4.00 28.16
N LYS A 213 6.19 -4.17 27.31
CA LYS A 213 6.25 -3.55 25.98
C LYS A 213 5.78 -4.49 24.87
N ALA A 214 5.33 -5.68 25.22
CA ALA A 214 4.85 -6.64 24.24
C ALA A 214 3.60 -6.10 23.53
N SER A 215 3.59 -6.14 22.20
CA SER A 215 2.49 -5.68 21.36
C SER A 215 2.05 -6.80 20.41
N PRO A 216 0.75 -7.14 20.37
CA PRO A 216 0.25 -8.16 19.47
C PRO A 216 0.20 -7.65 18.03
N ALA A 217 0.39 -8.59 17.09
CA ALA A 217 0.14 -8.35 15.67
C ALA A 217 -0.30 -9.64 14.98
N VAL A 218 -0.82 -9.54 13.77
CA VAL A 218 -1.23 -10.68 12.96
C VAL A 218 -0.52 -10.62 11.62
N GLY A 219 0.30 -11.63 11.32
CA GLY A 219 0.92 -11.82 10.00
C GLY A 219 0.04 -12.68 9.11
N GLU A 220 -0.14 -12.29 7.86
CA GLU A 220 -0.76 -13.12 6.83
C GLU A 220 0.16 -13.20 5.62
N PHE A 221 0.60 -14.42 5.30
CA PHE A 221 1.55 -14.65 4.24
C PHE A 221 1.04 -15.65 3.21
N VAL A 222 1.36 -15.39 1.95
CA VAL A 222 1.20 -16.31 0.83
C VAL A 222 2.59 -16.75 0.38
N GLN A 223 2.82 -18.05 0.32
CA GLN A 223 4.09 -18.61 -0.13
C GLN A 223 3.89 -19.40 -1.44
N GLN A 224 4.73 -19.11 -2.42
CA GLN A 224 4.82 -19.83 -3.69
C GLN A 224 6.28 -20.20 -3.97
N GLY A 225 6.62 -21.47 -3.76
CA GLY A 225 8.01 -21.91 -3.78
C GLY A 225 8.80 -21.18 -2.67
N THR A 226 9.84 -20.47 -3.05
CA THR A 226 10.64 -19.65 -2.11
C THR A 226 10.07 -18.24 -1.91
N ILE A 227 9.21 -17.75 -2.81
CA ILE A 227 8.66 -16.39 -2.76
C ILE A 227 7.58 -16.29 -1.66
N VAL A 228 7.67 -15.29 -0.82
CA VAL A 228 6.69 -14.98 0.24
C VAL A 228 6.22 -13.54 0.09
N THR A 229 4.90 -13.36 0.02
CA THR A 229 4.25 -12.05 0.04
C THR A 229 3.22 -12.00 1.16
N GLY A 230 2.86 -10.81 1.62
CA GLY A 230 1.83 -10.67 2.65
C GLY A 230 1.88 -9.34 3.36
N THR A 231 1.35 -9.32 4.59
CA THR A 231 1.37 -8.16 5.47
C THR A 231 1.44 -8.57 6.94
N VAL A 232 1.73 -7.59 7.80
CA VAL A 232 1.59 -7.72 9.26
C VAL A 232 0.66 -6.62 9.74
N MET A 233 -0.48 -7.00 10.29
CA MET A 233 -1.47 -6.11 10.89
C MET A 233 -1.14 -5.86 12.35
N THR A 234 -1.19 -4.59 12.77
CA THR A 234 -0.94 -4.15 14.14
C THR A 234 -2.14 -3.35 14.66
N PRO A 235 -2.25 -3.08 15.96
CA PRO A 235 -3.34 -2.25 16.50
C PRO A 235 -3.42 -0.83 15.92
N THR A 236 -2.39 -0.37 15.22
CA THR A 236 -2.34 1.01 14.65
C THR A 236 -2.44 1.05 13.14
N GLY A 237 -2.56 -0.10 12.48
CA GLY A 237 -2.62 -0.24 11.02
C GLY A 237 -1.84 -1.45 10.54
N ASP A 238 -1.67 -1.59 9.23
CA ASP A 238 -0.94 -2.69 8.64
C ASP A 238 0.40 -2.25 8.02
N HIS A 239 1.30 -3.21 7.81
CA HIS A 239 2.59 -2.98 7.18
C HIS A 239 2.53 -3.01 5.65
N ARG A 240 1.32 -2.94 5.08
CA ARG A 240 1.03 -2.94 3.65
C ARG A 240 1.68 -4.14 2.93
N PHE A 241 2.07 -4.01 1.69
CA PHE A 241 2.59 -5.10 0.87
C PHE A 241 4.05 -5.42 1.18
N LEU A 242 4.29 -6.45 1.98
CA LEU A 242 5.60 -7.05 2.19
C LEU A 242 5.88 -8.07 1.08
N ASP A 243 7.14 -8.17 0.66
CA ASP A 243 7.58 -9.08 -0.39
C ASP A 243 9.00 -9.59 -0.08
N GLY A 244 9.25 -10.86 -0.31
CA GLY A 244 10.52 -11.48 -0.03
C GLY A 244 10.55 -12.98 -0.28
N GLU A 245 11.25 -13.70 0.58
CA GLU A 245 11.50 -15.12 0.37
C GLU A 245 11.64 -15.89 1.69
N PHE A 246 11.42 -17.20 1.60
CA PHE A 246 11.74 -18.15 2.66
C PHE A 246 12.65 -19.23 2.09
N ILE A 247 13.91 -19.23 2.53
CA ILE A 247 14.97 -20.15 2.06
C ILE A 247 15.76 -20.62 3.26
N ASP A 248 16.08 -21.91 3.34
CA ASP A 248 16.90 -22.54 4.39
C ASP A 248 16.43 -22.21 5.82
N GLY A 249 15.10 -22.13 6.02
CA GLY A 249 14.51 -21.83 7.30
C GLY A 249 14.51 -20.34 7.67
N GLU A 250 15.04 -19.45 6.82
CA GLU A 250 15.06 -18.01 7.04
C GLU A 250 13.97 -17.32 6.21
N LEU A 251 13.09 -16.55 6.87
CA LEU A 251 12.15 -15.60 6.27
C LEU A 251 12.81 -14.23 6.16
N ARG A 252 12.84 -13.68 4.97
CA ARG A 252 13.30 -12.32 4.67
C ARG A 252 12.21 -11.57 3.91
N LEU A 253 11.67 -10.50 4.51
CA LEU A 253 10.66 -9.65 3.86
C LEU A 253 11.12 -8.20 3.89
N SER A 254 10.85 -7.46 2.84
CA SER A 254 11.19 -6.05 2.76
C SER A 254 10.11 -5.26 2.04
N LYS A 255 10.13 -3.95 2.26
CA LYS A 255 9.22 -3.03 1.61
C LYS A 255 9.78 -1.62 1.60
N PHE A 256 9.66 -0.94 0.44
CA PHE A 256 9.74 0.50 0.31
C PHE A 256 8.67 0.99 -0.66
N ASP A 257 7.76 1.83 -0.20
CA ASP A 257 6.62 2.35 -0.96
C ASP A 257 6.60 3.89 -1.02
N GLY A 258 7.73 4.52 -0.68
CA GLY A 258 7.87 5.97 -0.56
C GLY A 258 7.70 6.49 0.87
N GLY A 259 6.93 5.81 1.72
CA GLY A 259 6.67 6.19 3.12
C GLY A 259 7.32 5.28 4.15
N HIS A 260 7.24 3.96 3.96
CA HIS A 260 7.81 2.98 4.87
C HIS A 260 9.10 2.35 4.32
N VAL A 261 10.06 2.15 5.20
CA VAL A 261 11.29 1.37 4.97
C VAL A 261 11.29 0.22 5.97
N PHE A 262 10.72 -0.93 5.60
CA PHE A 262 10.52 -2.07 6.49
C PHE A 262 11.34 -3.28 6.05
N LEU A 263 12.07 -3.86 7.00
CA LEU A 263 12.82 -5.10 6.83
C LEU A 263 12.46 -6.07 7.94
N TYR A 264 12.15 -7.30 7.58
CA TYR A 264 11.97 -8.44 8.47
C TYR A 264 13.02 -9.50 8.18
N ARG A 265 13.61 -10.06 9.23
CA ARG A 265 14.41 -11.28 9.18
C ARG A 265 14.01 -12.17 10.32
N GLY A 266 13.65 -13.41 10.03
CA GLY A 266 13.24 -14.38 11.04
C GLY A 266 13.60 -15.79 10.66
N THR A 267 13.89 -16.62 11.64
CA THR A 267 14.22 -18.04 11.46
C THR A 267 13.11 -18.91 12.03
N LEU A 268 12.66 -19.88 11.27
CA LEU A 268 11.73 -20.91 11.72
C LEU A 268 12.48 -21.86 12.67
N GLN A 269 11.95 -22.01 13.88
CA GLN A 269 12.54 -22.84 14.93
C GLN A 269 11.95 -24.26 14.89
N ASP A 270 12.62 -25.23 15.55
CA ASP A 270 12.15 -26.61 15.67
C ASP A 270 10.79 -26.73 16.40
N ASP A 271 10.44 -25.76 17.28
CA ASP A 271 9.15 -25.68 17.96
C ASP A 271 8.03 -25.09 17.07
N GLY A 272 8.31 -24.86 15.78
CA GLY A 272 7.39 -24.28 14.82
C GLY A 272 7.16 -22.78 15.01
N SER A 273 7.83 -22.11 15.95
CA SER A 273 7.78 -20.65 16.07
C SER A 273 8.72 -19.97 15.08
N LEU A 274 8.31 -18.81 14.58
CA LEU A 274 9.17 -17.92 13.79
C LEU A 274 9.71 -16.83 14.72
N ARG A 275 11.03 -16.71 14.83
CA ARG A 275 11.68 -15.73 15.71
C ARG A 275 12.61 -14.85 14.91
N GLY A 276 12.57 -13.54 15.17
CA GLY A 276 13.37 -12.62 14.37
C GLY A 276 13.35 -11.19 14.85
N LYS A 277 13.75 -10.32 13.92
CA LYS A 277 13.81 -8.88 14.09
C LYS A 277 13.10 -8.15 12.97
N PHE A 278 12.58 -7.00 13.32
CA PHE A 278 11.95 -6.02 12.44
C PHE A 278 12.69 -4.69 12.55
N TRP A 279 12.95 -4.07 11.42
CA TRP A 279 13.52 -2.72 11.34
C TRP A 279 12.58 -1.79 10.59
N SER A 280 12.40 -0.57 11.12
CA SER A 280 11.71 0.52 10.45
C SER A 280 12.67 1.69 10.24
N GLY A 281 13.17 1.83 9.03
CA GLY A 281 14.23 2.76 8.69
C GLY A 281 15.55 2.45 9.42
N THR A 282 16.27 3.49 9.86
CA THR A 282 17.56 3.33 10.53
C THR A 282 17.52 3.52 12.05
N ALA A 283 16.36 3.95 12.60
CA ALA A 283 16.25 4.35 13.98
C ALA A 283 15.42 3.41 14.86
N PHE A 284 14.65 2.52 14.27
CA PHE A 284 13.77 1.61 15.03
C PHE A 284 14.10 0.15 14.69
N GLU A 285 14.31 -0.64 15.73
CA GLU A 285 14.47 -2.09 15.70
C GLU A 285 13.61 -2.69 16.80
N ASP A 286 12.95 -3.80 16.50
CA ASP A 286 12.23 -4.60 17.49
C ASP A 286 12.41 -6.09 17.22
N ARG A 287 12.24 -6.92 18.25
CA ARG A 287 12.20 -8.37 18.13
C ARG A 287 10.77 -8.83 17.94
N PHE A 288 10.61 -9.97 17.29
CA PHE A 288 9.30 -10.62 17.23
C PHE A 288 9.42 -12.12 17.47
N VAL A 289 8.35 -12.67 18.02
CA VAL A 289 8.05 -14.11 18.03
C VAL A 289 6.68 -14.27 17.38
N ALA A 290 6.57 -15.23 16.45
CA ALA A 290 5.29 -15.54 15.83
C ALA A 290 5.00 -17.04 15.91
N ARG A 291 3.73 -17.39 16.10
CA ARG A 291 3.23 -18.76 16.09
C ARG A 291 2.08 -18.88 15.11
N ARG A 292 2.02 -19.99 14.39
CA ARG A 292 0.91 -20.27 13.49
C ARG A 292 -0.39 -20.35 14.29
N ASP A 293 -1.36 -19.53 13.90
CA ASP A 293 -2.68 -19.48 14.54
C ASP A 293 -3.69 -18.91 13.54
N ASP A 294 -4.55 -19.77 13.00
CA ASP A 294 -5.57 -19.40 12.03
C ASP A 294 -6.66 -18.49 12.65
N ASN A 295 -6.77 -18.45 13.99
CA ASN A 295 -7.69 -17.61 14.74
C ASN A 295 -7.05 -16.34 15.32
N ALA A 296 -5.78 -16.07 15.01
CA ALA A 296 -5.10 -14.88 15.51
C ALA A 296 -5.92 -13.62 15.17
N SER A 297 -6.07 -12.71 16.12
CA SER A 297 -6.81 -11.46 15.95
C SER A 297 -6.23 -10.35 16.80
N LEU A 298 -6.49 -9.11 16.41
CA LEU A 298 -6.09 -7.92 17.19
C LEU A 298 -7.11 -7.55 18.28
N GLY A 299 -8.22 -8.30 18.37
CA GLY A 299 -9.29 -8.05 19.34
C GLY A 299 -9.95 -6.68 19.11
N ASP A 300 -10.18 -5.94 20.19
CA ASP A 300 -10.87 -4.64 20.16
C ASP A 300 -9.98 -3.44 19.82
N ALA A 301 -8.82 -3.65 19.22
CA ALA A 301 -7.90 -2.56 18.86
C ALA A 301 -8.57 -1.47 18.00
N GLU A 302 -9.49 -1.87 17.12
CA GLU A 302 -10.29 -0.97 16.27
C GLU A 302 -11.18 0.00 17.07
N ASN A 303 -11.49 -0.34 18.33
CA ASN A 303 -12.32 0.45 19.23
C ASN A 303 -11.51 1.15 20.33
N ALA A 304 -10.21 1.36 20.13
CA ALA A 304 -9.35 1.98 21.13
C ALA A 304 -9.71 3.43 21.40
N THR A 305 -10.02 4.22 20.36
CA THR A 305 -10.46 5.61 20.47
C THR A 305 -11.96 5.67 20.74
N LYS A 306 -12.38 6.42 21.77
CA LYS A 306 -13.77 6.57 22.21
C LYS A 306 -14.03 7.98 22.68
N LEU A 307 -15.30 8.40 22.69
CA LEU A 307 -15.73 9.63 23.37
C LEU A 307 -15.61 9.49 24.90
N VAL A 308 -15.27 10.58 25.56
CA VAL A 308 -15.17 10.63 27.03
C VAL A 308 -16.42 11.24 27.68
N GLY A 309 -16.73 10.78 28.88
CA GLY A 309 -17.77 11.34 29.73
C GLY A 309 -19.16 11.31 29.07
N LYS A 310 -19.80 12.49 28.95
CA LYS A 310 -21.12 12.66 28.32
C LYS A 310 -21.03 13.26 26.92
N ALA A 311 -19.83 13.40 26.36
CA ALA A 311 -19.63 13.90 25.01
C ALA A 311 -20.34 12.99 24.01
N ASP A 312 -21.19 13.55 23.15
CA ASP A 312 -21.80 12.86 22.02
C ASP A 312 -21.47 13.53 20.67
N ARG A 313 -20.66 14.61 20.70
CA ARG A 313 -20.28 15.44 19.56
C ARG A 313 -18.79 15.75 19.57
N LEU A 314 -18.26 16.07 18.39
CA LEU A 314 -16.96 16.73 18.26
C LEU A 314 -17.19 18.25 18.25
N ASP A 315 -16.21 18.97 18.82
CA ASP A 315 -16.11 20.42 18.73
C ASP A 315 -14.66 20.80 18.49
N PHE A 316 -14.39 21.35 17.31
CA PHE A 316 -13.08 21.81 16.93
C PHE A 316 -13.16 22.94 15.90
N ARG A 317 -12.08 23.72 15.84
CA ARG A 317 -11.86 24.76 14.82
C ARG A 317 -10.38 24.78 14.47
N PHE A 318 -10.07 24.60 13.18
CA PHE A 318 -8.71 24.59 12.68
C PHE A 318 -8.63 25.31 11.33
N PRO A 319 -7.45 25.87 10.98
CA PRO A 319 -7.26 26.52 9.69
C PRO A 319 -7.25 25.51 8.52
N ASP A 320 -7.83 25.90 7.40
CA ASP A 320 -7.64 25.26 6.10
C ASP A 320 -6.23 25.56 5.56
N LEU A 321 -5.91 25.07 4.37
CA LEU A 321 -4.58 25.28 3.76
C LEU A 321 -4.29 26.74 3.38
N ALA A 322 -5.31 27.59 3.33
CA ALA A 322 -5.18 29.02 3.09
C ALA A 322 -5.15 29.86 4.38
N GLY A 323 -5.35 29.21 5.54
CA GLY A 323 -5.35 29.84 6.86
C GLY A 323 -6.73 30.33 7.32
N HIS A 324 -7.83 29.94 6.64
CA HIS A 324 -9.18 30.26 7.09
C HIS A 324 -9.64 29.24 8.13
N ASP A 325 -10.12 29.73 9.26
CA ASP A 325 -10.65 28.87 10.32
C ASP A 325 -11.97 28.21 9.94
N ILE A 326 -12.02 26.89 9.97
CA ILE A 326 -13.20 26.05 9.71
C ILE A 326 -13.55 25.24 10.96
N SER A 327 -14.82 25.25 11.36
CA SER A 327 -15.35 24.44 12.43
C SER A 327 -16.29 23.35 11.91
N ILE A 328 -16.32 22.19 12.56
CA ILE A 328 -17.34 21.16 12.28
C ILE A 328 -18.76 21.70 12.52
N ASN A 329 -18.92 22.77 13.35
CA ASN A 329 -20.19 23.40 13.66
C ASN A 329 -20.58 24.52 12.67
N ASP A 330 -19.79 24.77 11.61
CA ASP A 330 -20.13 25.78 10.60
C ASP A 330 -21.40 25.37 9.82
N PRO A 331 -22.22 26.35 9.39
CA PRO A 331 -23.50 26.08 8.70
C PRO A 331 -23.39 25.17 7.50
N PHE A 332 -22.22 25.11 6.87
CA PHE A 332 -21.94 24.25 5.71
C PHE A 332 -22.11 22.76 6.03
N PHE A 333 -21.79 22.34 7.25
CA PHE A 333 -21.89 20.93 7.68
C PHE A 333 -23.24 20.58 8.31
N TYR A 334 -24.07 21.58 8.59
CA TYR A 334 -25.37 21.37 9.24
C TYR A 334 -26.28 20.45 8.41
N GLY A 335 -26.84 19.43 9.04
CA GLY A 335 -27.76 18.47 8.41
C GLY A 335 -27.09 17.45 7.47
N LYS A 336 -25.77 17.48 7.35
CA LYS A 336 -25.00 16.52 6.55
C LYS A 336 -24.47 15.37 7.44
N VAL A 337 -24.22 14.23 6.83
CA VAL A 337 -23.39 13.19 7.44
C VAL A 337 -21.94 13.60 7.21
N VAL A 338 -21.14 13.61 8.28
CA VAL A 338 -19.73 14.03 8.21
C VAL A 338 -18.83 12.85 8.64
N ILE A 339 -17.88 12.48 7.79
CA ILE A 339 -16.77 11.62 8.20
C ILE A 339 -15.59 12.53 8.56
N VAL A 340 -15.15 12.45 9.82
CA VAL A 340 -13.92 13.12 10.27
C VAL A 340 -12.82 12.10 10.35
N THR A 341 -11.70 12.33 9.65
CA THR A 341 -10.51 11.49 9.74
C THR A 341 -9.35 12.27 10.38
N LEU A 342 -8.69 11.65 11.35
CA LEU A 342 -7.44 12.12 11.94
C LEU A 342 -6.31 11.48 11.13
N ALA A 343 -5.56 12.27 10.39
CA ALA A 343 -4.59 11.77 9.42
C ALA A 343 -3.28 12.58 9.42
N GLY A 344 -2.31 12.16 8.62
CA GLY A 344 -1.10 12.90 8.32
C GLY A 344 -0.51 12.47 6.98
N SER A 345 0.07 13.42 6.24
CA SER A 345 0.66 13.15 4.91
C SER A 345 1.85 12.18 4.96
N TRP A 346 2.45 12.01 6.12
CA TRP A 346 3.56 11.11 6.39
C TRP A 346 3.15 9.65 6.65
N CYS A 347 1.85 9.40 6.88
CA CYS A 347 1.33 8.12 7.36
C CYS A 347 0.84 7.24 6.21
N PRO A 348 1.51 6.14 5.84
CA PRO A 348 1.12 5.31 4.69
C PRO A 348 -0.28 4.69 4.78
N ASN A 349 -0.77 4.29 5.96
CA ASN A 349 -2.15 3.82 6.11
C ASN A 349 -3.17 4.95 5.89
N CYS A 350 -2.80 6.21 6.20
CA CYS A 350 -3.62 7.38 5.86
C CYS A 350 -3.69 7.60 4.34
N HIS A 351 -2.65 7.21 3.58
CA HIS A 351 -2.69 7.23 2.13
C HIS A 351 -3.69 6.21 1.57
N ASP A 352 -3.79 5.01 2.16
CA ASP A 352 -4.79 4.01 1.77
C ASP A 352 -6.22 4.49 2.09
N GLU A 353 -6.44 5.03 3.28
CA GLU A 353 -7.73 5.62 3.66
C GLU A 353 -8.11 6.81 2.78
N ALA A 354 -7.17 7.72 2.48
CA ALA A 354 -7.43 8.89 1.65
C ALA A 354 -7.87 8.52 0.23
N ALA A 355 -7.28 7.49 -0.37
CA ALA A 355 -7.70 6.96 -1.66
C ALA A 355 -9.15 6.47 -1.61
N PHE A 356 -9.53 5.73 -0.57
CA PHE A 356 -10.88 5.26 -0.32
C PHE A 356 -11.87 6.42 -0.07
N LEU A 357 -11.56 7.34 0.85
CA LEU A 357 -12.45 8.44 1.22
C LEU A 357 -12.64 9.45 0.08
N ALA A 358 -11.62 9.71 -0.73
CA ALA A 358 -11.73 10.61 -1.87
C ALA A 358 -12.73 10.07 -2.92
N GLU A 359 -12.69 8.78 -3.18
CA GLU A 359 -13.65 8.12 -4.07
C GLU A 359 -15.05 8.08 -3.46
N LEU A 360 -15.18 7.74 -2.18
CA LEU A 360 -16.44 7.68 -1.45
C LEU A 360 -17.13 9.05 -1.41
N HIS A 361 -16.39 10.12 -1.07
CA HIS A 361 -16.91 11.49 -1.06
C HIS A 361 -17.40 11.90 -2.45
N ARG A 362 -16.63 11.67 -3.50
CA ARG A 362 -16.99 12.01 -4.87
C ARG A 362 -18.29 11.33 -5.31
N LYS A 363 -18.50 10.07 -4.89
CA LYS A 363 -19.72 9.31 -5.21
C LYS A 363 -20.95 9.73 -4.41
N ARG A 364 -20.77 10.13 -3.13
CA ARG A 364 -21.87 10.24 -2.18
C ARG A 364 -22.15 11.69 -1.70
N ARG A 365 -21.33 12.69 -2.11
CA ARG A 365 -21.53 14.09 -1.69
C ARG A 365 -22.90 14.66 -2.07
N ALA A 366 -23.44 14.25 -3.21
CA ALA A 366 -24.77 14.68 -3.64
C ALA A 366 -25.91 14.15 -2.72
N GLU A 367 -25.66 13.10 -1.93
CA GLU A 367 -26.58 12.52 -0.97
C GLU A 367 -26.47 13.18 0.42
N GLY A 368 -25.51 14.11 0.58
CA GLY A 368 -25.26 14.85 1.82
C GLY A 368 -24.10 14.30 2.65
N LEU A 369 -23.17 13.56 2.04
CA LEU A 369 -21.89 13.23 2.68
C LEU A 369 -20.90 14.40 2.56
N GLU A 370 -20.26 14.74 3.68
CA GLU A 370 -19.04 15.54 3.72
C GLU A 370 -17.92 14.76 4.41
N VAL A 371 -16.67 15.15 4.12
CA VAL A 371 -15.49 14.62 4.81
C VAL A 371 -14.65 15.80 5.30
N ILE A 372 -14.13 15.68 6.52
CA ILE A 372 -13.15 16.61 7.09
C ILE A 372 -11.90 15.80 7.45
N SER A 373 -10.77 16.12 6.83
CA SER A 373 -9.48 15.56 7.23
C SER A 373 -8.76 16.52 8.16
N LEU A 374 -8.51 16.06 9.39
CA LEU A 374 -7.69 16.76 10.38
C LEU A 374 -6.25 16.26 10.25
N MET A 375 -5.40 17.11 9.67
CA MET A 375 -4.02 16.76 9.36
C MET A 375 -3.10 17.09 10.53
N PHE A 376 -2.43 16.06 11.05
CA PHE A 376 -1.42 16.15 12.11
C PHE A 376 -0.06 15.87 11.49
N GLU A 377 0.68 16.94 11.18
CA GLU A 377 1.90 16.86 10.38
C GLU A 377 3.16 16.67 11.23
N GLN A 378 4.28 16.33 10.61
CA GLN A 378 5.54 16.05 11.33
C GLN A 378 6.25 17.31 11.87
N PHE A 379 5.68 18.49 11.66
CA PHE A 379 6.25 19.78 12.09
C PHE A 379 5.15 20.77 12.42
N GLY A 380 5.47 21.71 13.34
CA GLY A 380 4.52 22.72 13.81
C GLY A 380 4.46 23.98 12.95
N ASP A 381 5.32 24.13 11.93
CA ASP A 381 5.26 25.25 10.99
C ASP A 381 4.06 25.09 10.05
N PHE A 382 3.11 26.04 10.12
CA PHE A 382 1.87 25.99 9.35
C PHE A 382 2.12 25.92 7.84
N LYS A 383 3.01 26.75 7.31
CA LYS A 383 3.26 26.81 5.86
C LYS A 383 3.78 25.48 5.36
N ARG A 384 4.74 24.92 6.05
CA ARG A 384 5.31 23.60 5.68
C ARG A 384 4.29 22.48 5.83
N ALA A 385 3.46 22.51 6.89
CA ALA A 385 2.37 21.57 7.08
C ALA A 385 1.34 21.65 5.95
N ALA A 386 0.95 22.86 5.55
CA ALA A 386 0.04 23.10 4.44
C ALA A 386 0.62 22.61 3.10
N GLU A 387 1.92 22.84 2.83
CA GLU A 387 2.60 22.35 1.62
C GLU A 387 2.67 20.81 1.57
N ALA A 388 2.95 20.15 2.69
CA ALA A 388 2.97 18.69 2.77
C ALA A 388 1.57 18.09 2.55
N THR A 389 0.59 18.68 3.23
CA THR A 389 -0.82 18.31 3.09
C THR A 389 -1.34 18.53 1.65
N ASP A 390 -0.93 19.62 0.97
CA ASP A 390 -1.35 19.90 -0.40
C ASP A 390 -0.77 18.87 -1.39
N ARG A 391 0.47 18.41 -1.21
CA ARG A 391 1.02 17.27 -2.00
C ARG A 391 0.19 16.00 -1.80
N PHE A 392 -0.14 15.68 -0.55
CA PHE A 392 -1.00 14.54 -0.21
C PHE A 392 -2.38 14.68 -0.86
N ARG A 393 -3.02 15.86 -0.74
CA ARG A 393 -4.33 16.17 -1.32
C ARG A 393 -4.33 16.01 -2.84
N ARG A 394 -3.33 16.54 -3.54
CA ARG A 394 -3.19 16.40 -5.00
C ARG A 394 -3.00 14.96 -5.43
N ARG A 395 -2.24 14.17 -4.68
CA ARG A 395 -2.00 12.75 -4.97
C ARG A 395 -3.28 11.95 -5.11
N TYR A 396 -4.29 12.22 -4.28
CA TYR A 396 -5.55 11.46 -4.24
C TYR A 396 -6.74 12.22 -4.86
N GLY A 397 -6.53 13.41 -5.39
CA GLY A 397 -7.62 14.24 -5.92
C GLY A 397 -8.66 14.55 -4.85
N ILE A 398 -8.21 14.89 -3.63
CA ILE A 398 -9.08 15.20 -2.49
C ILE A 398 -9.76 16.55 -2.75
N GLU A 399 -11.10 16.54 -2.77
CA GLU A 399 -11.96 17.73 -2.94
C GLU A 399 -12.66 18.12 -1.63
N TYR A 400 -12.59 17.29 -0.59
CA TYR A 400 -13.20 17.55 0.70
C TYR A 400 -12.33 18.46 1.60
N THR A 401 -12.94 18.95 2.69
CA THR A 401 -12.29 19.85 3.65
C THR A 401 -11.08 19.22 4.29
N THR A 402 -9.95 19.93 4.25
CA THR A 402 -8.67 19.48 4.81
C THR A 402 -8.10 20.59 5.68
N LEU A 403 -7.86 20.30 6.97
CA LEU A 403 -7.50 21.27 8.00
C LEU A 403 -6.17 20.91 8.64
N ILE A 404 -5.33 21.89 8.95
CA ILE A 404 -4.09 21.70 9.72
C ILE A 404 -4.42 21.72 11.20
N ALA A 405 -4.44 20.55 11.85
CA ALA A 405 -4.93 20.39 13.21
C ALA A 405 -3.81 20.38 14.27
N GLY A 406 -2.59 19.98 13.90
CA GLY A 406 -1.48 19.90 14.85
C GLY A 406 -0.30 19.10 14.33
N THR A 407 0.45 18.55 15.26
CA THR A 407 1.63 17.73 14.96
C THR A 407 1.32 16.23 15.08
N SER A 408 2.20 15.39 14.49
CA SER A 408 2.11 13.92 14.54
C SER A 408 2.33 13.31 15.94
N ASP A 409 2.61 14.15 16.93
CA ASP A 409 2.66 13.75 18.32
C ASP A 409 1.25 13.38 18.81
N LYS A 410 1.09 12.21 19.42
CA LYS A 410 -0.22 11.70 19.82
C LYS A 410 -0.80 12.46 21.01
N ASP A 411 0.02 13.00 21.89
CA ASP A 411 -0.40 13.81 23.03
C ASP A 411 -0.84 15.21 22.55
N ASP A 412 -0.12 15.80 21.57
CA ASP A 412 -0.57 17.04 20.92
C ASP A 412 -1.93 16.81 20.24
N ALA A 413 -2.07 15.75 19.45
CA ALA A 413 -3.33 15.44 18.78
C ALA A 413 -4.49 15.19 19.76
N ALA A 414 -4.25 14.47 20.86
CA ALA A 414 -5.25 14.25 21.91
C ALA A 414 -5.66 15.57 22.59
N SER A 415 -4.72 16.48 22.81
CA SER A 415 -4.99 17.81 23.40
C SER A 415 -5.93 18.68 22.55
N LYS A 416 -5.90 18.49 21.21
CA LYS A 416 -6.75 19.22 20.25
C LYS A 416 -8.19 18.69 20.19
N LEU A 417 -8.41 17.46 20.65
CA LEU A 417 -9.71 16.78 20.62
C LEU A 417 -10.05 16.20 22.00
N PRO A 418 -10.28 17.07 23.02
CA PRO A 418 -10.50 16.63 24.40
C PRO A 418 -11.78 15.82 24.60
N GLN A 419 -12.63 15.72 23.59
CA GLN A 419 -13.81 14.84 23.58
C GLN A 419 -13.45 13.37 23.41
N LEU A 420 -12.21 13.05 22.98
CA LEU A 420 -11.70 11.70 22.80
C LEU A 420 -10.86 11.27 24.01
N ASN A 421 -10.85 9.97 24.30
CA ASN A 421 -9.99 9.39 25.35
C ASN A 421 -8.48 9.35 24.97
N GLY A 422 -8.14 9.79 23.78
CA GLY A 422 -6.79 9.83 23.21
C GLY A 422 -6.80 9.60 21.71
N VAL A 423 -5.65 9.82 21.07
CA VAL A 423 -5.39 9.47 19.67
C VAL A 423 -4.40 8.32 19.64
N PHE A 424 -4.86 7.10 19.36
CA PHE A 424 -4.04 5.88 19.44
C PHE A 424 -3.41 5.51 18.10
N ALA A 425 -4.05 5.85 16.99
CA ALA A 425 -3.55 5.59 15.64
C ALA A 425 -3.88 6.73 14.68
N PHE A 426 -3.06 6.85 13.64
CA PHE A 426 -3.38 7.51 12.39
C PHE A 426 -3.46 6.44 11.28
N PRO A 427 -4.59 6.38 10.51
CA PRO A 427 -5.76 7.23 10.67
C PRO A 427 -6.67 6.79 11.83
N THR A 428 -7.56 7.67 12.25
CA THR A 428 -8.74 7.35 13.06
C THR A 428 -9.95 7.99 12.39
N THR A 429 -10.97 7.18 12.06
CA THR A 429 -12.17 7.60 11.32
C THR A 429 -13.35 7.75 12.26
N ILE A 430 -14.06 8.87 12.19
CA ILE A 430 -15.20 9.20 13.06
C ILE A 430 -16.42 9.51 12.19
N PHE A 431 -17.48 8.76 12.36
CA PHE A 431 -18.76 8.97 11.68
C PHE A 431 -19.68 9.85 12.52
N VAL A 432 -20.12 10.97 11.94
CA VAL A 432 -21.02 11.95 12.56
C VAL A 432 -22.31 11.98 11.75
N ASP A 433 -23.46 11.88 12.47
CA ASP A 433 -24.78 11.88 11.85
C ASP A 433 -25.26 13.28 11.45
N ARG A 434 -26.44 13.34 10.83
CA ARG A 434 -27.06 14.60 10.37
C ARG A 434 -27.42 15.56 11.52
N GLN A 435 -27.47 15.08 12.77
CA GLN A 435 -27.70 15.85 13.98
C GLN A 435 -26.39 16.30 14.64
N GLY A 436 -25.22 15.97 14.05
CA GLY A 436 -23.89 16.30 14.57
C GLY A 436 -23.42 15.38 15.69
N LYS A 437 -24.06 14.21 15.90
CA LYS A 437 -23.66 13.24 16.92
C LYS A 437 -22.67 12.21 16.35
N VAL A 438 -21.66 11.88 17.13
CA VAL A 438 -20.74 10.78 16.81
C VAL A 438 -21.47 9.45 16.96
N ARG A 439 -21.44 8.63 15.92
CA ARG A 439 -22.14 7.34 15.84
C ARG A 439 -21.19 6.16 15.84
N LYS A 440 -19.99 6.34 15.30
CA LYS A 440 -18.96 5.31 15.25
C LYS A 440 -17.57 5.95 15.21
N ILE A 441 -16.62 5.31 15.89
CA ILE A 441 -15.19 5.62 15.79
C ILE A 441 -14.47 4.33 15.42
N HIS A 442 -13.58 4.39 14.45
CA HIS A 442 -12.71 3.30 14.02
C HIS A 442 -11.26 3.74 14.12
N THR A 443 -10.45 3.00 14.86
CA THR A 443 -9.03 3.30 15.10
C THR A 443 -8.16 2.47 14.16
N GLY A 444 -7.29 3.11 13.40
CA GLY A 444 -6.45 2.47 12.38
C GLY A 444 -7.18 2.30 11.04
N PHE A 445 -6.53 1.62 10.10
CA PHE A 445 -7.10 1.29 8.79
C PHE A 445 -6.45 0.02 8.26
N SER A 446 -7.26 -0.98 7.94
CA SER A 446 -6.81 -2.18 7.25
C SER A 446 -6.77 -1.89 5.75
N GLY A 447 -5.58 -1.61 5.22
CA GLY A 447 -5.39 -1.24 3.82
C GLY A 447 -5.52 -2.41 2.83
N PRO A 448 -5.42 -2.16 1.51
CA PRO A 448 -5.61 -3.19 0.46
C PRO A 448 -4.70 -4.42 0.60
N ALA A 449 -3.54 -4.28 1.25
CA ALA A 449 -2.63 -5.40 1.51
C ALA A 449 -3.20 -6.47 2.44
N THR A 450 -4.22 -6.14 3.21
CA THR A 450 -4.89 -7.04 4.16
C THR A 450 -5.99 -7.89 3.51
N GLY A 451 -6.22 -7.75 2.18
CA GLY A 451 -7.19 -8.54 1.43
C GLY A 451 -8.58 -8.50 2.04
N GLN A 452 -9.06 -9.65 2.54
CA GLN A 452 -10.43 -9.77 3.09
C GLN A 452 -10.72 -8.82 4.28
N HIS A 453 -9.70 -8.37 5.03
CA HIS A 453 -9.91 -7.39 6.11
C HIS A 453 -10.26 -6.02 5.54
N TYR A 454 -9.57 -5.60 4.47
CA TYR A 454 -9.92 -4.40 3.73
C TYR A 454 -11.34 -4.48 3.16
N ASP A 455 -11.70 -5.59 2.51
CA ASP A 455 -13.04 -5.78 1.94
C ASP A 455 -14.12 -5.67 3.02
N LYS A 456 -13.91 -6.28 4.19
CA LYS A 456 -14.82 -6.20 5.34
C LYS A 456 -14.94 -4.76 5.86
N LEU A 457 -13.82 -4.05 5.99
CA LEU A 457 -13.80 -2.65 6.43
C LEU A 457 -14.60 -1.76 5.46
N VAL A 458 -14.40 -1.90 4.14
CA VAL A 458 -15.14 -1.16 3.11
C VAL A 458 -16.64 -1.42 3.21
N VAL A 459 -17.04 -2.68 3.38
CA VAL A 459 -18.45 -3.06 3.55
C VAL A 459 -19.03 -2.44 4.83
N GLU A 460 -18.30 -2.47 5.94
CA GLU A 460 -18.73 -1.94 7.22
C GLU A 460 -18.87 -0.41 7.20
N PHE A 461 -17.88 0.29 6.62
CA PHE A 461 -17.90 1.75 6.45
C PHE A 461 -19.05 2.18 5.55
N THR A 462 -19.26 1.49 4.43
CA THR A 462 -20.36 1.77 3.50
C THR A 462 -21.72 1.53 4.17
N LYS A 463 -21.89 0.43 4.90
CA LYS A 463 -23.12 0.14 5.64
C LYS A 463 -23.41 1.19 6.71
N THR A 464 -22.38 1.63 7.45
CA THR A 464 -22.52 2.70 8.45
C THR A 464 -22.96 3.99 7.78
N LEU A 465 -22.30 4.39 6.69
CA LEU A 465 -22.64 5.58 5.92
C LEU A 465 -24.08 5.51 5.37
N ASP A 466 -24.48 4.40 4.78
CA ASP A 466 -25.83 4.22 4.22
C ASP A 466 -26.91 4.40 5.29
N ALA A 467 -26.70 3.84 6.49
CA ALA A 467 -27.62 4.00 7.60
C ALA A 467 -27.74 5.47 8.03
N LEU A 468 -26.63 6.21 8.08
CA LEU A 468 -26.62 7.62 8.48
C LEU A 468 -27.25 8.52 7.40
N LEU A 469 -26.98 8.24 6.12
CA LEU A 469 -27.57 9.00 5.01
C LEU A 469 -29.08 8.82 4.91
N ALA A 470 -29.60 7.67 5.33
CA ALA A 470 -31.05 7.39 5.37
C ALA A 470 -31.79 8.14 6.49
N GLU A 471 -31.07 8.70 7.48
CA GLU A 471 -31.70 9.46 8.56
C GLU A 471 -32.31 10.78 8.05
N THR A 472 -33.42 11.22 8.66
CA THR A 472 -34.06 12.47 8.29
C THR A 472 -33.17 13.66 8.67
N PRO A 473 -32.87 14.57 7.75
CA PRO A 473 -32.12 15.80 8.08
C PRO A 473 -32.89 16.65 9.11
N PRO A 474 -32.16 17.40 9.98
CA PRO A 474 -32.80 18.36 10.87
C PRO A 474 -33.48 19.49 10.08
N PRO A 475 -34.43 20.23 10.66
CA PRO A 475 -35.05 21.37 9.99
C PRO A 475 -33.98 22.39 9.55
N PRO A 476 -34.18 23.10 8.43
CA PRO A 476 -33.24 24.13 7.96
C PRO A 476 -32.94 25.14 9.06
N LEU A 477 -31.69 25.64 9.08
CA LEU A 477 -31.34 26.75 9.98
C LEU A 477 -32.23 27.95 9.67
N PRO A 478 -32.72 28.68 10.70
CA PRO A 478 -33.46 29.90 10.47
C PRO A 478 -32.59 30.92 9.72
N LEU A 479 -33.19 31.57 8.72
CA LEU A 479 -32.50 32.62 7.98
C LEU A 479 -32.07 33.71 8.97
N PRO A 480 -30.86 34.28 8.80
CA PRO A 480 -30.46 35.44 9.61
C PRO A 480 -31.51 36.53 9.44
N LYS A 481 -32.03 37.06 10.57
CA LYS A 481 -32.88 38.23 10.52
C LYS A 481 -32.05 39.40 9.95
N ILE A 482 -32.43 39.87 8.76
CA ILE A 482 -31.83 41.02 8.10
C ILE A 482 -32.15 42.27 8.93
#